data_70c0b6ee1f1c28b3eb6f2543e4e2bc39
#
_entry.id   70c0b6ee1f1c28b3eb6f2543e4e2bc39
#
_cell.length_a   1.000
_cell.length_b   1.000
_cell.length_c   1.000
_cell.angle_alpha   90.00
_cell.angle_beta   90.00
_cell.angle_gamma   90.00
#
_symmetry.space_group_name_H-M   'P 1'
#
loop_
_entity.id
_entity.type
_entity.pdbx_description
1 polymer ?
#
loop_
_entity_poly.entity_id
_entity_poly.type
_entity_poly.pdbx_seq_one_letter_code
_entity_poly.pdbx_strand_id
1 'polypeptide(L)'
;MSGATFQSTSSGSIQISTGDTVRGPGGKITLSVGASTELQGSGLVMSAGSGSSGGIVSVSSGASATGYTGNMNLFTAKHDSSLQLGGSGKFSIGSGSSNTESGEVAISSGNMNSVSSGKTGSISLTSGSTGEFGKAGSVSISAGKSNSATGAKIEIFAGSIGAKGQSGGALVMAGGNAESSNGGNFEMRSGSGRKKSGDIILESTDVLSGASGNFRISTGTARTRGGNMVLTTGEGKNAGSIQISSGRSKGRSKEGGNMQISAGGSAKGAGGHIILEGGNSNSSVGGMVSLSSGGSKKKGETGMVHIGSQTSTGLSDSGELKFRSGKSTNGNSGSISIRSGDSK
;
A
#
# COMPACT_ATOMS: atom_id res chain seq x y z
N MET A 1 40.02 37.39 12.71
CA MET A 1 39.35 37.45 11.39
C MET A 1 40.42 37.18 10.33
N SER A 2 40.23 36.18 9.50
CA SER A 2 41.09 35.93 8.34
C SER A 2 40.73 36.93 7.23
N GLY A 3 41.72 37.66 6.69
CA GLY A 3 41.49 38.68 5.66
C GLY A 3 41.19 38.06 4.28
N ALA A 4 40.45 38.76 3.44
CA ALA A 4 40.26 38.43 2.04
C ALA A 4 41.52 38.78 1.24
N THR A 5 41.98 37.86 0.37
CA THR A 5 43.11 38.10 -0.55
C THR A 5 42.60 38.23 -1.98
N PHE A 6 43.13 39.18 -2.74
CA PHE A 6 42.74 39.49 -4.12
C PHE A 6 43.61 38.77 -5.19
N GLN A 7 44.47 37.84 -4.81
CA GLN A 7 45.30 37.05 -5.72
C GLN A 7 45.03 35.56 -5.53
N SER A 8 45.34 34.74 -6.48
CA SER A 8 45.05 33.29 -6.61
C SER A 8 45.64 32.39 -5.51
N THR A 9 45.62 32.85 -4.27
CA THR A 9 46.10 32.13 -3.09
C THR A 9 44.93 31.93 -2.11
N SER A 10 44.96 30.80 -1.35
CA SER A 10 43.94 30.49 -0.34
C SER A 10 43.94 31.52 0.81
N SER A 11 42.76 31.83 1.35
CA SER A 11 42.64 32.59 2.60
C SER A 11 43.01 31.73 3.81
N GLY A 12 43.24 32.38 4.99
CA GLY A 12 43.53 31.69 6.24
C GLY A 12 42.37 30.82 6.74
N SER A 13 42.65 29.84 7.58
CA SER A 13 41.68 28.95 8.26
C SER A 13 41.43 29.41 9.72
N ILE A 14 40.25 29.07 10.25
CA ILE A 14 39.92 29.18 11.68
C ILE A 14 39.65 27.75 12.18
N GLN A 15 40.37 27.35 13.25
CA GLN A 15 40.18 26.07 13.92
C GLN A 15 39.81 26.30 15.37
N ILE A 16 38.74 25.68 15.87
CA ILE A 16 38.31 25.70 17.26
C ILE A 16 38.27 24.27 17.74
N SER A 17 39.11 23.89 18.69
CA SER A 17 39.20 22.53 19.24
C SER A 17 39.44 22.57 20.74
N THR A 18 39.01 21.52 21.45
CA THR A 18 39.45 21.26 22.83
C THR A 18 40.61 20.26 22.80
N GLY A 19 41.41 20.23 23.84
CA GLY A 19 42.54 19.31 23.93
C GLY A 19 42.11 17.87 24.17
N ASP A 20 42.98 16.91 23.79
CA ASP A 20 42.82 15.49 24.03
C ASP A 20 43.06 15.10 25.50
N THR A 21 42.45 14.02 25.93
CA THR A 21 42.68 13.47 27.30
C THR A 21 42.93 11.99 27.22
N VAL A 22 43.83 11.49 28.09
CA VAL A 22 44.20 10.06 28.18
C VAL A 22 43.32 9.30 29.21
N ARG A 23 42.85 9.98 30.26
CA ARG A 23 42.18 9.35 31.43
C ARG A 23 40.95 10.12 31.92
N GLY A 24 40.18 10.73 31.07
CA GLY A 24 38.99 11.46 31.48
C GLY A 24 38.14 11.88 30.26
N PRO A 25 36.97 12.46 30.46
CA PRO A 25 36.17 12.98 29.36
C PRO A 25 36.87 14.18 28.68
N GLY A 26 36.79 14.27 27.38
CA GLY A 26 37.28 15.43 26.62
C GLY A 26 36.51 16.72 26.94
N GLY A 27 37.10 17.84 26.55
CA GLY A 27 36.50 19.17 26.74
C GLY A 27 35.24 19.36 25.90
N LYS A 28 34.34 20.24 26.32
CA LYS A 28 33.10 20.61 25.65
C LYS A 28 33.23 21.93 24.92
N ILE A 29 32.77 22.04 23.68
CA ILE A 29 32.54 23.29 22.97
C ILE A 29 31.05 23.60 23.01
N THR A 30 30.65 24.79 23.42
CA THR A 30 29.25 25.26 23.43
C THR A 30 29.16 26.57 22.65
N LEU A 31 28.26 26.56 21.64
CA LEU A 31 27.88 27.74 20.86
C LEU A 31 26.42 28.06 21.19
N SER A 32 26.18 29.23 21.78
CA SER A 32 24.84 29.68 22.15
C SER A 32 24.64 31.13 21.86
N VAL A 33 23.44 31.51 21.49
CA VAL A 33 23.01 32.89 21.31
C VAL A 33 22.20 33.31 22.52
N GLY A 34 22.38 34.55 23.00
CA GLY A 34 21.67 35.08 24.17
C GLY A 34 20.17 35.11 24.02
N ALA A 35 19.45 34.94 25.14
CA ALA A 35 18.00 35.02 25.20
C ALA A 35 17.51 36.48 25.24
N SER A 36 16.33 36.74 24.70
CA SER A 36 15.56 37.96 24.89
C SER A 36 14.31 37.65 25.70
N THR A 37 14.02 38.46 26.71
CA THR A 37 12.82 38.32 27.56
C THR A 37 11.62 39.07 27.02
N GLU A 38 11.81 40.07 26.18
CA GLU A 38 10.75 40.97 25.72
C GLU A 38 10.55 40.95 24.20
N LEU A 39 11.54 40.49 23.45
CA LEU A 39 11.54 40.50 21.98
C LEU A 39 11.93 39.14 21.44
N GLN A 40 11.89 39.00 20.12
CA GLN A 40 12.32 37.79 19.43
C GLN A 40 13.81 37.49 19.71
N GLY A 41 14.15 36.23 20.02
CA GLY A 41 15.52 35.77 20.13
C GLY A 41 16.27 35.87 18.79
N SER A 42 17.59 36.07 18.85
CA SER A 42 18.44 36.10 17.66
C SER A 42 18.79 34.68 17.13
N GLY A 43 19.22 34.61 15.88
CA GLY A 43 19.54 33.34 15.22
C GLY A 43 21.01 32.95 15.29
N LEU A 44 21.30 31.66 15.22
CA LEU A 44 22.62 31.11 14.92
C LEU A 44 22.61 30.63 13.46
N VAL A 45 23.49 31.15 12.61
CA VAL A 45 23.59 30.83 11.19
C VAL A 45 24.93 30.16 10.90
N MET A 46 24.91 28.99 10.28
CA MET A 46 26.10 28.29 9.77
C MET A 46 25.95 28.08 8.27
N SER A 47 26.91 28.57 7.48
CA SER A 47 26.93 28.41 6.03
C SER A 47 28.36 28.17 5.53
N ALA A 48 28.50 27.32 4.52
CA ALA A 48 29.74 27.17 3.79
C ALA A 48 29.93 28.28 2.75
N GLY A 49 31.14 28.46 2.29
CA GLY A 49 31.48 29.48 1.29
C GLY A 49 30.88 29.20 -0.08
N SER A 50 30.53 30.22 -0.82
CA SER A 50 30.10 30.18 -2.21
C SER A 50 31.31 30.31 -3.17
N GLY A 51 31.23 29.67 -4.33
CA GLY A 51 32.26 29.73 -5.38
C GLY A 51 31.76 29.12 -6.68
N SER A 52 32.65 28.86 -7.63
CA SER A 52 32.35 28.08 -8.82
C SER A 52 31.88 26.65 -8.46
N SER A 53 32.38 26.12 -7.34
CA SER A 53 31.83 24.98 -6.62
C SER A 53 31.60 25.43 -5.16
N GLY A 54 30.41 25.08 -4.60
CA GLY A 54 30.08 25.44 -3.23
C GLY A 54 30.88 24.64 -2.20
N GLY A 55 31.10 25.24 -1.00
CA GLY A 55 31.72 24.54 0.12
C GLY A 55 30.77 23.54 0.79
N ILE A 56 31.31 22.66 1.62
CA ILE A 56 30.60 21.60 2.34
C ILE A 56 30.37 22.04 3.80
N VAL A 57 29.17 21.78 4.35
CA VAL A 57 28.88 21.76 5.80
C VAL A 57 28.78 20.28 6.21
N SER A 58 29.67 19.82 7.11
CA SER A 58 29.68 18.45 7.63
C SER A 58 29.51 18.47 9.15
N VAL A 59 28.52 17.69 9.64
CA VAL A 59 28.25 17.52 11.08
C VAL A 59 28.18 16.03 11.39
N SER A 60 29.01 15.55 12.31
CA SER A 60 29.05 14.15 12.72
C SER A 60 29.18 14.01 14.24
N SER A 61 28.63 12.95 14.81
CA SER A 61 28.88 12.56 16.20
C SER A 61 30.26 11.89 16.34
N GLY A 62 30.74 11.75 17.57
CA GLY A 62 32.01 11.09 17.87
C GLY A 62 31.97 9.59 17.57
N ALA A 63 33.06 9.08 16.99
CA ALA A 63 33.29 7.64 16.78
C ALA A 63 33.65 6.94 18.10
N SER A 64 33.47 5.62 18.17
CA SER A 64 33.89 4.78 19.27
C SER A 64 34.65 3.56 18.75
N ALA A 65 35.73 3.19 19.41
CA ALA A 65 36.50 2.00 19.09
C ALA A 65 35.93 0.72 19.74
N THR A 66 35.24 0.83 20.88
CA THR A 66 34.85 -0.33 21.72
C THR A 66 33.39 -0.29 22.18
N GLY A 67 32.69 0.80 22.00
CA GLY A 67 31.31 1.00 22.46
C GLY A 67 30.41 1.62 21.39
N TYR A 68 29.35 2.26 21.81
CA TYR A 68 28.43 2.97 20.90
C TYR A 68 29.01 4.34 20.50
N THR A 69 28.80 4.75 19.26
CA THR A 69 29.07 6.12 18.79
C THR A 69 28.15 7.12 19.46
N GLY A 70 28.50 8.41 19.45
CA GLY A 70 27.66 9.47 20.01
C GLY A 70 26.34 9.64 19.28
N ASN A 71 25.37 10.23 19.95
CA ASN A 71 24.07 10.60 19.35
C ASN A 71 24.18 11.98 18.66
N MET A 72 23.39 12.19 17.61
CA MET A 72 23.12 13.49 17.00
C MET A 72 21.62 13.82 17.16
N ASN A 73 21.30 14.93 17.84
CA ASN A 73 19.93 15.36 18.09
C ASN A 73 19.67 16.71 17.41
N LEU A 74 18.68 16.78 16.51
CA LEU A 74 18.23 17.97 15.82
C LEU A 74 16.73 18.13 16.05
N PHE A 75 16.30 19.13 16.81
CA PHE A 75 14.90 19.37 17.11
C PHE A 75 14.62 20.86 17.33
N THR A 76 13.38 21.29 17.11
CA THR A 76 12.93 22.62 17.54
C THR A 76 12.62 22.59 19.05
N ALA A 77 12.85 23.71 19.75
CA ALA A 77 12.62 23.80 21.18
C ALA A 77 11.14 23.50 21.52
N LYS A 78 10.91 22.94 22.71
CA LYS A 78 9.57 22.78 23.27
C LYS A 78 8.99 24.17 23.60
N HIS A 79 7.74 24.40 23.21
CA HIS A 79 7.00 25.57 23.68
C HIS A 79 6.61 25.39 25.16
N ASP A 80 6.79 26.41 25.99
CA ASP A 80 6.36 26.39 27.38
C ASP A 80 4.84 26.57 27.45
N SER A 81 4.15 25.57 27.96
CA SER A 81 2.68 25.52 28.03
C SER A 81 2.07 26.42 29.10
N SER A 82 2.87 27.14 29.90
CA SER A 82 2.39 28.12 30.89
C SER A 82 1.73 29.34 30.24
N LEU A 83 2.07 29.64 28.99
CA LEU A 83 1.48 30.69 28.16
C LEU A 83 0.54 30.06 27.12
N GLN A 84 -0.75 30.34 27.20
CA GLN A 84 -1.82 29.68 26.41
C GLN A 84 -1.80 29.91 24.89
N LEU A 85 -0.89 30.71 24.33
CA LEU A 85 -0.81 31.07 22.91
C LEU A 85 0.61 30.87 22.40
N GLY A 86 0.76 29.95 21.46
CA GLY A 86 2.02 29.71 20.77
C GLY A 86 2.17 28.23 20.32
N GLY A 87 3.22 27.95 19.60
CA GLY A 87 3.55 26.61 19.10
C GLY A 87 5.05 26.42 18.91
N SER A 88 5.51 25.20 18.67
CA SER A 88 6.91 24.94 18.32
C SER A 88 7.23 25.44 16.91
N GLY A 89 8.50 25.75 16.65
CA GLY A 89 8.98 26.17 15.34
C GLY A 89 8.93 25.05 14.30
N LYS A 90 9.05 25.41 13.03
CA LYS A 90 9.16 24.47 11.90
C LYS A 90 10.59 23.93 11.81
N PHE A 91 10.73 22.62 11.57
CA PHE A 91 11.97 21.98 11.15
C PHE A 91 11.89 21.61 9.66
N SER A 92 12.87 22.02 8.84
CA SER A 92 12.89 21.78 7.39
C SER A 92 14.22 21.19 6.93
N ILE A 93 14.19 20.15 6.14
CA ILE A 93 15.33 19.54 5.45
C ILE A 93 15.01 19.50 3.96
N GLY A 94 15.91 19.94 3.11
CA GLY A 94 15.71 19.91 1.66
C GLY A 94 17.01 20.22 0.92
N SER A 95 17.12 19.75 -0.31
CA SER A 95 18.15 20.18 -1.26
C SER A 95 17.77 21.54 -1.87
N GLY A 96 18.75 22.25 -2.38
CA GLY A 96 18.56 23.53 -3.08
C GLY A 96 17.86 23.34 -4.43
N SER A 97 17.13 24.36 -4.88
CA SER A 97 16.58 24.41 -6.23
C SER A 97 17.66 24.72 -7.27
N SER A 98 17.51 24.18 -8.47
CA SER A 98 18.43 24.40 -9.60
C SER A 98 17.65 24.49 -10.91
N ASN A 99 18.26 25.13 -11.93
CA ASN A 99 17.70 25.18 -13.28
C ASN A 99 18.00 23.91 -14.10
N THR A 100 18.95 23.09 -13.67
CA THR A 100 19.37 21.85 -14.34
C THR A 100 19.02 20.63 -13.51
N GLU A 101 19.71 20.40 -12.39
CA GLU A 101 19.55 19.25 -11.51
C GLU A 101 19.62 19.71 -10.05
N SER A 102 18.63 19.33 -9.24
CA SER A 102 18.67 19.54 -7.79
C SER A 102 19.39 18.38 -7.10
N GLY A 103 19.93 18.62 -5.90
CA GLY A 103 20.58 17.59 -5.09
C GLY A 103 19.59 16.58 -4.53
N GLU A 104 20.10 15.41 -4.15
CA GLU A 104 19.37 14.35 -3.43
C GLU A 104 19.25 14.68 -1.94
N VAL A 105 18.15 14.23 -1.30
CA VAL A 105 18.01 14.12 0.16
C VAL A 105 17.93 12.64 0.49
N ALA A 106 18.98 12.07 1.10
CA ALA A 106 19.04 10.66 1.50
C ALA A 106 18.92 10.52 3.03
N ILE A 107 18.03 9.63 3.49
CA ILE A 107 17.85 9.28 4.91
C ILE A 107 17.98 7.75 5.02
N SER A 108 19.00 7.26 5.72
CA SER A 108 19.26 5.83 5.88
C SER A 108 19.73 5.49 7.29
N SER A 109 19.42 4.30 7.77
CA SER A 109 20.12 3.71 8.91
C SER A 109 21.45 3.08 8.45
N GLY A 110 22.43 2.97 9.36
CA GLY A 110 23.72 2.38 9.05
C GLY A 110 23.63 0.89 8.73
N ASN A 111 24.57 0.41 7.89
CA ASN A 111 24.73 -1.02 7.59
C ASN A 111 25.49 -1.74 8.70
N MET A 112 25.22 -3.01 8.90
CA MET A 112 25.99 -3.90 9.75
C MET A 112 26.86 -4.81 8.87
N ASN A 113 28.18 -4.67 8.99
CA ASN A 113 29.14 -5.42 8.18
C ASN A 113 29.77 -6.62 8.95
N SER A 114 29.20 -7.02 10.07
CA SER A 114 29.70 -8.11 10.92
C SER A 114 29.12 -9.46 10.52
N VAL A 115 29.92 -10.52 10.64
CA VAL A 115 29.49 -11.92 10.49
C VAL A 115 28.74 -12.49 11.70
N SER A 116 28.63 -11.72 12.77
CA SER A 116 27.89 -12.09 14.00
C SER A 116 26.43 -11.64 13.94
N SER A 117 25.57 -12.28 14.72
CA SER A 117 24.15 -11.93 14.81
C SER A 117 23.97 -10.53 15.43
N GLY A 118 23.38 -9.62 14.69
CA GLY A 118 23.08 -8.26 15.13
C GLY A 118 21.88 -7.70 14.38
N LYS A 119 21.51 -6.46 14.69
CA LYS A 119 20.39 -5.76 14.06
C LYS A 119 20.85 -4.39 13.56
N THR A 120 20.43 -3.99 12.38
CA THR A 120 20.55 -2.61 11.89
C THR A 120 19.55 -1.70 12.61
N GLY A 121 19.79 -0.40 12.60
CA GLY A 121 18.85 0.60 13.11
C GLY A 121 17.57 0.65 12.26
N SER A 122 16.49 1.16 12.84
CA SER A 122 15.22 1.44 12.16
C SER A 122 15.13 2.91 11.78
N ILE A 123 14.34 3.22 10.74
CA ILE A 123 13.87 4.56 10.41
C ILE A 123 12.40 4.64 10.81
N SER A 124 12.02 5.62 11.64
CA SER A 124 10.63 5.85 12.06
C SER A 124 10.18 7.25 11.65
N LEU A 125 9.06 7.34 10.94
CA LEU A 125 8.43 8.59 10.51
C LEU A 125 7.01 8.64 11.08
N THR A 126 6.79 9.50 12.08
CA THR A 126 5.51 9.62 12.79
C THR A 126 5.09 11.07 12.93
N SER A 127 3.80 11.36 12.85
CA SER A 127 3.24 12.64 13.30
C SER A 127 2.96 12.60 14.81
N GLY A 128 2.92 13.78 15.45
CA GLY A 128 2.59 13.90 16.87
C GLY A 128 1.15 13.50 17.18
N SER A 129 0.94 12.97 18.39
CA SER A 129 -0.40 12.73 18.95
C SER A 129 -0.95 13.97 19.67
N THR A 130 -2.27 14.02 19.86
CA THR A 130 -2.95 15.10 20.57
C THR A 130 -3.74 14.55 21.76
N GLY A 131 -4.14 15.42 22.71
CA GLY A 131 -5.13 15.14 23.73
C GLY A 131 -6.56 15.19 23.17
N GLU A 132 -7.56 15.15 24.08
CA GLU A 132 -8.98 14.91 23.80
C GLU A 132 -9.64 15.79 22.73
N PHE A 133 -9.23 17.05 22.55
CA PHE A 133 -9.87 18.00 21.63
C PHE A 133 -8.96 18.45 20.48
N GLY A 134 -7.77 17.87 20.35
CA GLY A 134 -6.81 18.25 19.31
C GLY A 134 -6.97 17.41 18.04
N LYS A 135 -6.48 17.92 16.91
CA LYS A 135 -6.31 17.19 15.66
C LYS A 135 -4.84 16.86 15.45
N ALA A 136 -4.50 15.58 15.31
CA ALA A 136 -3.14 15.14 15.02
C ALA A 136 -2.69 15.60 13.61
N GLY A 137 -1.38 15.81 13.46
CA GLY A 137 -0.78 16.09 12.16
C GLY A 137 -0.86 14.91 11.20
N SER A 138 -0.66 15.14 9.91
CA SER A 138 -0.59 14.11 8.88
C SER A 138 0.86 13.82 8.46
N VAL A 139 1.11 12.61 7.97
CA VAL A 139 2.30 12.26 7.19
C VAL A 139 1.90 12.19 5.73
N SER A 140 2.57 12.96 4.84
CA SER A 140 2.29 12.99 3.41
C SER A 140 3.55 12.63 2.62
N ILE A 141 3.45 11.67 1.72
CA ILE A 141 4.52 11.25 0.82
C ILE A 141 4.02 11.42 -0.62
N SER A 142 4.68 12.28 -1.40
CA SER A 142 4.28 12.55 -2.78
C SER A 142 5.50 12.72 -3.68
N ALA A 143 5.44 12.20 -4.89
CA ALA A 143 6.40 12.52 -5.94
C ALA A 143 6.03 13.82 -6.64
N GLY A 144 7.03 14.57 -7.11
CA GLY A 144 6.84 15.83 -7.81
C GLY A 144 6.16 15.67 -9.17
N LYS A 145 5.49 16.73 -9.63
CA LYS A 145 4.94 16.80 -10.99
C LYS A 145 6.08 16.89 -12.01
N SER A 146 6.00 16.08 -13.07
CA SER A 146 6.89 16.14 -14.23
C SER A 146 6.14 16.67 -15.46
N ASN A 147 6.80 17.48 -16.28
CA ASN A 147 6.32 17.88 -17.60
C ASN A 147 6.97 17.05 -18.72
N SER A 148 7.81 16.06 -18.38
CA SER A 148 8.39 15.12 -19.35
C SER A 148 7.42 14.01 -19.72
N ALA A 149 7.84 13.11 -20.63
CA ALA A 149 7.03 11.98 -21.11
C ALA A 149 6.65 10.97 -20.01
N THR A 150 7.42 10.92 -18.90
CA THR A 150 7.18 10.00 -17.78
C THR A 150 7.05 10.78 -16.47
N GLY A 151 6.09 10.41 -15.62
CA GLY A 151 5.93 10.93 -14.26
C GLY A 151 6.94 10.32 -13.29
N ALA A 152 7.17 10.99 -12.15
CA ALA A 152 7.93 10.44 -11.05
C ALA A 152 7.15 9.33 -10.34
N LYS A 153 7.87 8.35 -9.77
CA LYS A 153 7.29 7.20 -9.06
C LYS A 153 7.57 7.24 -7.55
N ILE A 154 6.73 6.58 -6.79
CA ILE A 154 6.96 6.22 -5.39
C ILE A 154 7.05 4.70 -5.33
N GLU A 155 8.13 4.17 -4.75
CA GLU A 155 8.36 2.74 -4.56
C GLU A 155 8.48 2.41 -3.08
N ILE A 156 7.75 1.39 -2.62
CA ILE A 156 7.77 0.92 -1.22
C ILE A 156 7.99 -0.58 -1.24
N PHE A 157 9.13 -1.04 -0.75
CA PHE A 157 9.51 -2.45 -0.69
C PHE A 157 9.73 -2.88 0.76
N ALA A 158 9.22 -4.04 1.13
CA ALA A 158 9.66 -4.72 2.35
C ALA A 158 11.02 -5.39 2.13
N GLY A 159 11.76 -5.64 3.20
CA GLY A 159 13.10 -6.24 3.15
C GLY A 159 13.08 -7.65 2.56
N SER A 160 13.99 -7.94 1.65
CA SER A 160 14.25 -9.28 1.14
C SER A 160 15.24 -10.03 2.03
N ILE A 161 15.22 -11.36 1.97
CA ILE A 161 16.15 -12.22 2.72
C ILE A 161 16.87 -13.20 1.79
N GLY A 162 18.18 -13.34 1.97
CA GLY A 162 19.02 -14.29 1.21
C GLY A 162 19.20 -15.64 1.89
N ALA A 163 18.81 -15.79 3.17
CA ALA A 163 19.00 -17.01 3.95
C ALA A 163 17.91 -18.05 3.68
N LYS A 164 18.30 -19.34 3.59
CA LYS A 164 17.33 -20.45 3.40
C LYS A 164 16.47 -20.64 4.66
N GLY A 165 15.20 -20.96 4.48
CA GLY A 165 14.27 -21.31 5.55
C GLY A 165 13.69 -20.14 6.36
N GLN A 166 13.89 -18.90 5.90
CA GLN A 166 13.35 -17.69 6.52
C GLN A 166 12.36 -16.99 5.60
N SER A 167 11.51 -16.13 6.16
CA SER A 167 10.51 -15.37 5.42
C SER A 167 10.97 -13.92 5.19
N GLY A 168 10.71 -13.36 4.03
CA GLY A 168 10.91 -11.93 3.74
C GLY A 168 10.06 -11.03 4.64
N GLY A 169 10.36 -9.74 4.66
CA GLY A 169 9.62 -8.73 5.42
C GLY A 169 8.19 -8.54 4.90
N ALA A 170 7.27 -8.14 5.75
CA ALA A 170 5.90 -7.82 5.40
C ALA A 170 5.74 -6.31 5.13
N LEU A 171 4.89 -5.95 4.15
CA LEU A 171 4.36 -4.60 3.98
C LEU A 171 2.93 -4.57 4.52
N VAL A 172 2.67 -3.74 5.53
CA VAL A 172 1.34 -3.60 6.16
C VAL A 172 0.81 -2.18 5.94
N MET A 173 -0.38 -2.05 5.36
CA MET A 173 -1.09 -0.78 5.18
C MET A 173 -2.50 -0.92 5.73
N ALA A 174 -2.90 -0.02 6.64
CA ALA A 174 -4.20 -0.08 7.31
C ALA A 174 -4.76 1.33 7.56
N GLY A 175 -6.09 1.47 7.52
CA GLY A 175 -6.78 2.64 8.03
C GLY A 175 -6.71 2.72 9.57
N GLY A 176 -6.89 3.91 10.14
CA GLY A 176 -6.88 4.13 11.58
C GLY A 176 -8.09 3.51 12.28
N ASN A 177 -7.90 3.00 13.49
CA ASN A 177 -8.98 2.49 14.33
C ASN A 177 -9.69 3.64 15.07
N ALA A 178 -10.97 3.46 15.37
CA ALA A 178 -11.74 4.31 16.28
C ALA A 178 -12.47 3.44 17.32
N GLU A 179 -12.41 3.83 18.58
CA GLU A 179 -13.03 3.07 19.68
C GLU A 179 -14.55 3.22 19.73
N SER A 180 -15.08 4.41 19.44
CA SER A 180 -16.49 4.76 19.60
C SER A 180 -17.14 5.38 18.35
N SER A 181 -16.45 5.38 17.21
CA SER A 181 -16.90 5.99 15.96
C SER A 181 -16.48 5.16 14.76
N ASN A 182 -16.59 5.70 13.53
CA ASN A 182 -16.19 5.02 12.31
C ASN A 182 -14.66 4.97 12.17
N GLY A 183 -14.12 3.81 11.82
CA GLY A 183 -12.71 3.66 11.45
C GLY A 183 -12.36 4.42 10.17
N GLY A 184 -11.06 4.65 9.95
CA GLY A 184 -10.53 5.29 8.75
C GLY A 184 -10.63 4.39 7.51
N ASN A 185 -10.79 4.99 6.33
CA ASN A 185 -10.79 4.29 5.06
C ASN A 185 -9.37 3.91 4.62
N PHE A 186 -9.26 2.79 3.91
CA PHE A 186 -8.13 2.47 3.05
C PHE A 186 -8.58 2.62 1.60
N GLU A 187 -7.92 3.47 0.81
CA GLU A 187 -8.31 3.77 -0.55
C GLU A 187 -7.14 3.61 -1.53
N MET A 188 -7.34 2.85 -2.62
CA MET A 188 -6.40 2.70 -3.72
C MET A 188 -7.05 3.13 -5.04
N ARG A 189 -6.41 4.03 -5.76
CA ARG A 189 -6.85 4.49 -7.09
C ARG A 189 -5.67 4.57 -8.03
N SER A 190 -5.88 4.20 -9.29
CA SER A 190 -4.94 4.52 -10.37
C SER A 190 -5.06 5.98 -10.79
N GLY A 191 -4.07 6.48 -11.53
CA GLY A 191 -4.11 7.82 -12.11
C GLY A 191 -5.12 7.94 -13.26
N SER A 192 -5.80 9.07 -13.35
CA SER A 192 -6.69 9.40 -14.47
C SER A 192 -5.86 9.84 -15.68
N GLY A 193 -6.38 9.60 -16.91
CA GLY A 193 -5.76 10.04 -18.15
C GLY A 193 -6.80 10.39 -19.22
N ARG A 194 -6.42 11.25 -20.16
CA ARG A 194 -7.33 11.63 -21.27
C ARG A 194 -7.67 10.50 -22.24
N LYS A 195 -6.74 9.54 -22.43
CA LYS A 195 -6.94 8.39 -23.34
C LYS A 195 -7.28 7.11 -22.58
N LYS A 196 -6.58 6.84 -21.49
CA LYS A 196 -6.74 5.66 -20.63
C LYS A 196 -6.30 6.03 -19.20
N SER A 197 -6.99 5.53 -18.17
CA SER A 197 -6.50 5.54 -16.78
C SER A 197 -5.37 4.52 -16.61
N GLY A 198 -4.61 4.61 -15.53
CA GLY A 198 -3.67 3.56 -15.13
C GLY A 198 -4.40 2.28 -14.71
N ASP A 199 -3.66 1.19 -14.59
CA ASP A 199 -4.15 -0.09 -14.09
C ASP A 199 -3.91 -0.21 -12.57
N ILE A 200 -4.70 -1.03 -11.87
CA ILE A 200 -4.43 -1.50 -10.52
C ILE A 200 -4.19 -3.00 -10.62
N ILE A 201 -2.99 -3.46 -10.26
CA ILE A 201 -2.57 -4.86 -10.33
C ILE A 201 -2.33 -5.36 -8.90
N LEU A 202 -3.03 -6.43 -8.50
CA LEU A 202 -2.91 -7.09 -7.20
C LEU A 202 -2.72 -8.58 -7.45
N GLU A 203 -1.53 -9.09 -7.21
CA GLU A 203 -1.19 -10.49 -7.50
C GLU A 203 -0.23 -11.08 -6.45
N SER A 204 -0.27 -12.38 -6.25
CA SER A 204 0.82 -13.13 -5.64
C SER A 204 1.79 -13.57 -6.72
N THR A 205 3.09 -13.41 -6.46
CA THR A 205 4.14 -13.71 -7.44
C THR A 205 4.29 -15.22 -7.71
N ASP A 206 4.84 -15.56 -8.87
CA ASP A 206 5.17 -16.92 -9.27
C ASP A 206 6.28 -17.51 -8.37
N VAL A 207 6.20 -18.82 -8.16
CA VAL A 207 7.18 -19.61 -7.40
C VAL A 207 7.76 -20.71 -8.29
N LEU A 208 9.10 -20.79 -8.36
CA LEU A 208 9.80 -21.82 -9.17
C LEU A 208 9.56 -23.24 -8.63
N SER A 209 9.52 -23.41 -7.31
CA SER A 209 9.20 -24.70 -6.67
C SER A 209 8.45 -24.43 -5.36
N GLY A 210 7.36 -25.15 -5.13
CA GLY A 210 6.50 -24.97 -3.96
C GLY A 210 5.11 -24.44 -4.32
N ALA A 211 4.42 -23.88 -3.35
CA ALA A 211 3.10 -23.27 -3.51
C ALA A 211 3.18 -21.75 -3.54
N SER A 212 2.42 -21.11 -4.43
CA SER A 212 2.25 -19.65 -4.42
C SER A 212 1.43 -19.20 -3.19
N GLY A 213 1.52 -17.91 -2.86
CA GLY A 213 0.73 -17.31 -1.79
C GLY A 213 -0.77 -17.25 -2.11
N ASN A 214 -1.58 -17.11 -1.07
CA ASN A 214 -3.02 -16.92 -1.19
C ASN A 214 -3.36 -15.45 -1.40
N PHE A 215 -4.37 -15.16 -2.20
CA PHE A 215 -5.01 -13.86 -2.32
C PHE A 215 -6.40 -13.93 -1.66
N ARG A 216 -6.67 -13.08 -0.66
CA ARG A 216 -7.93 -13.09 0.10
C ARG A 216 -8.58 -11.71 0.14
N ILE A 217 -9.85 -11.64 -0.24
CA ILE A 217 -10.70 -10.45 -0.07
C ILE A 217 -11.91 -10.86 0.79
N SER A 218 -12.15 -10.14 1.87
CA SER A 218 -13.29 -10.40 2.76
C SER A 218 -13.75 -9.12 3.45
N THR A 219 -15.04 -9.00 3.70
CA THR A 219 -15.58 -7.98 4.61
C THR A 219 -15.51 -8.49 6.05
N GLY A 220 -15.47 -7.57 7.02
CA GLY A 220 -15.45 -7.89 8.44
C GLY A 220 -16.78 -8.45 8.93
N THR A 221 -16.75 -9.17 10.06
CA THR A 221 -17.94 -9.61 10.79
C THR A 221 -18.51 -8.47 11.61
N ALA A 222 -19.82 -8.42 11.78
CA ALA A 222 -20.51 -7.42 12.59
C ALA A 222 -21.67 -8.05 13.39
N ARG A 223 -22.05 -7.39 14.48
CA ARG A 223 -23.16 -7.82 15.32
C ARG A 223 -24.53 -7.62 14.66
N THR A 224 -24.67 -6.56 13.87
CA THR A 224 -25.95 -6.15 13.26
C THR A 224 -26.00 -6.41 11.77
N ARG A 225 -25.03 -5.91 11.00
CA ARG A 225 -25.01 -6.03 9.54
C ARG A 225 -23.57 -6.12 9.03
N GLY A 226 -23.23 -7.20 8.31
CA GLY A 226 -21.96 -7.35 7.60
C GLY A 226 -21.83 -6.36 6.45
N GLY A 227 -20.59 -6.12 6.02
CA GLY A 227 -20.31 -5.26 4.86
C GLY A 227 -20.66 -5.95 3.53
N ASN A 228 -20.88 -5.16 2.49
CA ASN A 228 -21.07 -5.63 1.13
C ASN A 228 -19.72 -5.71 0.39
N MET A 229 -19.61 -6.66 -0.53
CA MET A 229 -18.56 -6.70 -1.55
C MET A 229 -19.20 -6.46 -2.91
N VAL A 230 -18.70 -5.48 -3.68
CA VAL A 230 -19.24 -5.09 -4.98
C VAL A 230 -18.14 -5.15 -6.02
N LEU A 231 -18.33 -5.92 -7.10
CA LEU A 231 -17.49 -5.97 -8.27
C LEU A 231 -18.29 -5.46 -9.48
N THR A 232 -17.85 -4.35 -10.08
CA THR A 232 -18.48 -3.75 -11.25
C THR A 232 -17.43 -3.32 -12.27
N THR A 233 -17.77 -3.38 -13.55
CA THR A 233 -16.99 -2.76 -14.62
C THR A 233 -17.56 -1.40 -14.98
N GLY A 234 -16.72 -0.51 -15.52
CA GLY A 234 -17.15 0.82 -15.96
C GLY A 234 -18.05 0.78 -17.19
N GLU A 235 -18.92 1.77 -17.29
CA GLU A 235 -19.76 2.03 -18.46
C GLU A 235 -18.96 2.69 -19.60
N GLY A 236 -19.34 2.46 -20.84
CA GLY A 236 -18.72 3.05 -22.02
C GLY A 236 -19.43 2.65 -23.30
N LYS A 237 -18.97 3.17 -24.44
CA LYS A 237 -19.44 2.68 -25.76
C LYS A 237 -19.26 1.16 -25.91
N ASN A 238 -18.16 0.64 -25.38
CA ASN A 238 -17.91 -0.79 -25.18
C ASN A 238 -17.71 -0.99 -23.68
N ALA A 239 -18.59 -1.75 -23.05
CA ALA A 239 -18.49 -2.06 -21.63
C ALA A 239 -17.34 -3.01 -21.33
N GLY A 240 -16.79 -2.95 -20.10
CA GLY A 240 -15.81 -3.91 -19.62
C GLY A 240 -16.43 -5.27 -19.30
N SER A 241 -15.60 -6.31 -19.16
CA SER A 241 -16.01 -7.66 -18.76
C SER A 241 -15.42 -8.05 -17.40
N ILE A 242 -16.12 -8.91 -16.66
CA ILE A 242 -15.61 -9.61 -15.48
C ILE A 242 -15.31 -11.05 -15.87
N GLN A 243 -14.08 -11.52 -15.64
CA GLN A 243 -13.68 -12.91 -15.87
C GLN A 243 -13.21 -13.53 -14.55
N ILE A 244 -13.81 -14.66 -14.18
CA ILE A 244 -13.45 -15.42 -12.98
C ILE A 244 -13.16 -16.85 -13.43
N SER A 245 -11.95 -17.35 -13.18
CA SER A 245 -11.54 -18.69 -13.58
C SER A 245 -10.63 -19.33 -12.53
N SER A 246 -10.77 -20.62 -12.30
CA SER A 246 -9.86 -21.42 -11.50
C SER A 246 -8.69 -21.93 -12.33
N GLY A 247 -7.55 -22.21 -11.68
CA GLY A 247 -6.33 -22.64 -12.33
C GLY A 247 -6.43 -24.07 -12.90
N ARG A 248 -5.75 -24.29 -14.02
CA ARG A 248 -5.61 -25.61 -14.64
C ARG A 248 -4.42 -26.37 -14.04
N SER A 249 -4.61 -27.64 -13.69
CA SER A 249 -3.51 -28.53 -13.32
C SER A 249 -2.67 -28.93 -14.55
N LYS A 250 -1.34 -28.84 -14.42
CA LYS A 250 -0.35 -29.34 -15.40
C LYS A 250 0.23 -30.71 -15.01
N GLY A 251 -0.05 -31.19 -13.78
CA GLY A 251 0.44 -32.46 -13.27
C GLY A 251 -0.33 -33.67 -13.81
N ARG A 252 0.35 -34.84 -13.93
CA ARG A 252 -0.33 -36.09 -14.20
C ARG A 252 -1.10 -36.51 -12.96
N SER A 253 -2.35 -36.97 -13.11
CA SER A 253 -3.23 -37.42 -12.00
C SER A 253 -3.50 -36.39 -10.92
N LYS A 254 -3.54 -35.08 -11.26
CA LYS A 254 -3.90 -33.98 -10.36
C LYS A 254 -5.16 -33.28 -10.87
N GLU A 255 -6.07 -32.97 -9.95
CA GLU A 255 -7.33 -32.28 -10.25
C GLU A 255 -7.08 -30.80 -10.56
N GLY A 256 -7.93 -30.20 -11.38
CA GLY A 256 -7.97 -28.75 -11.59
C GLY A 256 -8.51 -28.02 -10.36
N GLY A 257 -8.33 -26.70 -10.33
CA GLY A 257 -8.90 -25.88 -9.24
C GLY A 257 -10.42 -25.83 -9.29
N ASN A 258 -11.07 -25.81 -8.14
CA ASN A 258 -12.52 -25.69 -8.00
C ASN A 258 -12.96 -24.23 -7.93
N MET A 259 -14.16 -23.92 -8.42
CA MET A 259 -14.87 -22.68 -8.18
C MET A 259 -16.16 -22.99 -7.42
N GLN A 260 -16.38 -22.34 -6.27
CA GLN A 260 -17.58 -22.49 -5.45
C GLN A 260 -18.28 -21.15 -5.28
N ILE A 261 -19.57 -21.09 -5.59
CA ILE A 261 -20.44 -19.93 -5.37
C ILE A 261 -21.60 -20.37 -4.49
N SER A 262 -21.75 -19.78 -3.32
CA SER A 262 -22.81 -20.11 -2.38
C SER A 262 -23.39 -18.85 -1.74
N ALA A 263 -24.70 -18.82 -1.57
CA ALA A 263 -25.36 -17.80 -0.78
C ALA A 263 -25.31 -18.14 0.72
N GLY A 264 -25.42 -17.15 1.58
CA GLY A 264 -25.39 -17.31 3.03
C GLY A 264 -26.66 -17.97 3.56
N GLY A 265 -26.50 -18.89 4.52
CA GLY A 265 -27.62 -19.45 5.27
C GLY A 265 -28.16 -18.51 6.34
N SER A 266 -29.36 -18.75 6.83
CA SER A 266 -29.97 -18.06 7.97
C SER A 266 -30.42 -19.05 9.04
N ALA A 267 -30.18 -18.73 10.30
CA ALA A 267 -30.61 -19.57 11.43
C ALA A 267 -32.11 -19.45 11.74
N LYS A 268 -32.74 -18.31 11.43
CA LYS A 268 -34.15 -18.02 11.80
C LYS A 268 -35.00 -17.38 10.71
N GLY A 269 -34.40 -16.97 9.60
CA GLY A 269 -35.07 -16.32 8.47
C GLY A 269 -34.80 -17.06 7.16
N ALA A 270 -35.18 -16.45 6.04
CA ALA A 270 -34.89 -16.96 4.72
C ALA A 270 -33.39 -16.95 4.43
N GLY A 271 -32.85 -17.95 3.72
CA GLY A 271 -31.51 -17.95 3.17
C GLY A 271 -31.33 -16.92 2.05
N GLY A 272 -30.08 -16.66 1.70
CA GLY A 272 -29.74 -15.76 0.58
C GLY A 272 -30.01 -16.41 -0.79
N HIS A 273 -30.06 -15.60 -1.85
CA HIS A 273 -30.27 -16.02 -3.23
C HIS A 273 -29.00 -15.94 -4.06
N ILE A 274 -28.87 -16.82 -5.06
CA ILE A 274 -27.93 -16.68 -6.17
C ILE A 274 -28.76 -16.36 -7.41
N ILE A 275 -28.50 -15.22 -8.06
CA ILE A 275 -29.21 -14.75 -9.25
C ILE A 275 -28.20 -14.68 -10.40
N LEU A 276 -28.48 -15.36 -11.51
CA LEU A 276 -27.68 -15.34 -12.74
C LEU A 276 -28.54 -14.87 -13.90
N GLU A 277 -28.23 -13.71 -14.48
CA GLU A 277 -29.03 -13.10 -15.54
C GLU A 277 -28.13 -12.71 -16.73
N GLY A 278 -28.61 -12.96 -17.95
CA GLY A 278 -28.03 -12.38 -19.16
C GLY A 278 -28.43 -10.92 -19.30
N GLY A 279 -27.58 -10.11 -19.94
CA GLY A 279 -27.83 -8.68 -20.13
C GLY A 279 -29.00 -8.41 -21.07
N ASN A 280 -29.76 -7.36 -20.82
CA ASN A 280 -30.85 -6.89 -21.68
C ASN A 280 -30.33 -6.11 -22.89
N SER A 281 -31.03 -6.17 -24.03
CA SER A 281 -30.81 -5.34 -25.21
C SER A 281 -32.12 -4.65 -25.61
N ASN A 282 -32.03 -3.36 -25.94
CA ASN A 282 -33.18 -2.59 -26.43
C ASN A 282 -33.41 -2.73 -27.94
N SER A 283 -32.38 -3.13 -28.71
CA SER A 283 -32.45 -3.11 -30.18
C SER A 283 -31.82 -4.31 -30.87
N SER A 284 -31.36 -5.29 -30.12
CA SER A 284 -30.68 -6.49 -30.63
C SER A 284 -30.99 -7.71 -29.76
N VAL A 285 -30.25 -8.79 -29.91
CA VAL A 285 -30.39 -10.01 -29.12
C VAL A 285 -29.89 -9.78 -27.69
N GLY A 286 -30.63 -10.23 -26.69
CA GLY A 286 -30.20 -10.24 -25.28
C GLY A 286 -29.05 -11.22 -25.02
N GLY A 287 -28.40 -11.06 -23.87
CA GLY A 287 -27.29 -11.92 -23.44
C GLY A 287 -27.74 -13.32 -23.11
N MET A 288 -26.85 -14.30 -23.31
CA MET A 288 -27.07 -15.72 -23.03
C MET A 288 -26.51 -16.11 -21.64
N VAL A 289 -27.19 -16.98 -20.94
CA VAL A 289 -26.64 -17.74 -19.80
C VAL A 289 -26.39 -19.17 -20.27
N SER A 290 -25.14 -19.68 -20.17
CA SER A 290 -24.77 -21.03 -20.58
C SER A 290 -24.16 -21.81 -19.41
N LEU A 291 -24.68 -23.03 -19.16
CA LEU A 291 -24.17 -23.96 -18.16
C LEU A 291 -23.79 -25.29 -18.87
N SER A 292 -22.54 -25.68 -18.78
CA SER A 292 -22.04 -26.93 -19.37
C SER A 292 -21.00 -27.58 -18.47
N SER A 293 -20.99 -28.90 -18.46
CA SER A 293 -19.96 -29.68 -17.78
C SER A 293 -18.67 -29.74 -18.60
N GLY A 294 -17.57 -30.18 -17.97
CA GLY A 294 -16.28 -30.40 -18.64
C GLY A 294 -16.31 -31.64 -19.55
N GLY A 295 -15.70 -31.53 -20.74
CA GLY A 295 -15.53 -32.64 -21.67
C GLY A 295 -14.28 -33.48 -21.37
N SER A 296 -14.28 -34.77 -21.77
CA SER A 296 -13.11 -35.66 -21.79
C SER A 296 -12.59 -35.83 -23.22
N LYS A 297 -11.27 -35.65 -23.42
CA LYS A 297 -10.63 -35.74 -24.76
C LYS A 297 -10.09 -37.15 -25.09
N LYS A 298 -9.95 -38.03 -24.10
CA LYS A 298 -9.36 -39.36 -24.29
C LYS A 298 -10.28 -40.46 -23.71
N LYS A 299 -9.79 -41.25 -22.77
CA LYS A 299 -10.56 -42.24 -22.05
C LYS A 299 -11.08 -41.64 -20.76
N GLY A 300 -12.36 -41.58 -20.54
CA GLY A 300 -13.03 -41.07 -19.36
C GLY A 300 -14.39 -40.47 -19.71
N GLU A 301 -15.24 -40.38 -18.73
CA GLU A 301 -16.57 -39.79 -18.85
C GLU A 301 -16.50 -38.27 -18.83
N THR A 302 -17.48 -37.61 -19.42
CA THR A 302 -17.67 -36.14 -19.28
C THR A 302 -18.23 -35.84 -17.89
N GLY A 303 -18.03 -34.60 -17.42
CA GLY A 303 -18.61 -34.17 -16.15
C GLY A 303 -20.13 -34.14 -16.19
N MET A 304 -20.75 -34.12 -15.02
CA MET A 304 -22.21 -34.04 -14.85
C MET A 304 -22.65 -32.60 -14.61
N VAL A 305 -23.82 -32.20 -15.11
CA VAL A 305 -24.55 -31.01 -14.67
C VAL A 305 -25.73 -31.49 -13.82
N HIS A 306 -25.76 -31.09 -12.54
CA HIS A 306 -26.86 -31.41 -11.62
C HIS A 306 -27.63 -30.12 -11.27
N ILE A 307 -28.95 -30.12 -11.48
CA ILE A 307 -29.86 -29.03 -11.14
C ILE A 307 -31.02 -29.61 -10.34
N GLY A 308 -31.19 -29.18 -9.10
CA GLY A 308 -32.24 -29.73 -8.25
C GLY A 308 -32.48 -28.84 -7.00
N SER A 309 -33.63 -28.96 -6.38
CA SER A 309 -33.92 -28.44 -5.06
C SER A 309 -33.31 -29.36 -3.99
N GLN A 310 -32.93 -28.77 -2.85
CA GLN A 310 -32.45 -29.57 -1.70
C GLN A 310 -33.56 -30.35 -1.02
N THR A 311 -33.20 -31.47 -0.40
CA THR A 311 -34.09 -32.29 0.40
C THR A 311 -34.53 -31.52 1.66
N SER A 312 -35.84 -31.49 1.95
CA SER A 312 -36.36 -31.06 3.23
C SER A 312 -36.21 -32.19 4.27
N THR A 313 -35.62 -31.90 5.43
CA THR A 313 -35.39 -32.86 6.52
C THR A 313 -36.37 -32.71 7.69
N GLY A 314 -37.42 -31.89 7.55
CA GLY A 314 -38.41 -31.58 8.59
C GLY A 314 -39.85 -31.75 8.10
N LEU A 315 -40.79 -31.12 8.78
CA LEU A 315 -42.22 -31.09 8.41
C LEU A 315 -42.54 -30.01 7.34
N SER A 316 -41.57 -29.63 6.54
CA SER A 316 -41.71 -28.59 5.51
C SER A 316 -41.53 -29.17 4.11
N ASP A 317 -42.17 -28.54 3.12
CA ASP A 317 -42.10 -28.93 1.72
C ASP A 317 -40.73 -28.63 1.11
N SER A 318 -40.32 -29.39 0.07
CA SER A 318 -39.14 -29.07 -0.72
C SER A 318 -39.42 -27.93 -1.71
N GLY A 319 -38.37 -27.27 -2.20
CA GLY A 319 -38.51 -26.19 -3.19
C GLY A 319 -38.94 -26.66 -4.56
N GLU A 320 -39.63 -25.85 -5.32
CA GLU A 320 -40.04 -26.11 -6.71
C GLU A 320 -38.85 -25.91 -7.69
N LEU A 321 -38.77 -26.76 -8.71
CA LEU A 321 -37.89 -26.59 -9.87
C LEU A 321 -38.75 -26.21 -11.08
N LYS A 322 -38.57 -25.01 -11.65
CA LYS A 322 -39.40 -24.47 -12.73
C LYS A 322 -38.58 -24.09 -13.96
N PHE A 323 -38.94 -24.64 -15.13
CA PHE A 323 -38.42 -24.25 -16.45
C PHE A 323 -39.52 -23.64 -17.28
N ARG A 324 -39.30 -22.45 -17.85
CA ARG A 324 -40.23 -21.82 -18.78
C ARG A 324 -39.52 -20.88 -19.75
N SER A 325 -40.03 -20.75 -20.97
CA SER A 325 -39.67 -19.69 -21.90
C SER A 325 -40.33 -18.37 -21.52
N GLY A 326 -39.77 -17.25 -21.95
CA GLY A 326 -40.32 -15.88 -21.72
C GLY A 326 -41.64 -15.67 -22.48
N LYS A 327 -42.51 -14.80 -21.97
CA LYS A 327 -43.72 -14.32 -22.67
C LYS A 327 -43.31 -13.33 -23.76
N SER A 328 -43.87 -13.45 -24.96
CA SER A 328 -43.85 -12.42 -26.01
C SER A 328 -45.17 -11.68 -26.07
N THR A 329 -45.14 -10.36 -26.23
CA THR A 329 -46.35 -9.53 -26.39
C THR A 329 -46.75 -9.37 -27.85
N ASN A 330 -45.81 -9.31 -28.81
CA ASN A 330 -46.05 -9.04 -30.22
C ASN A 330 -45.35 -10.00 -31.17
N GLY A 331 -44.91 -11.16 -30.70
CA GLY A 331 -44.25 -12.18 -31.51
C GLY A 331 -44.36 -13.56 -30.85
N ASN A 332 -43.64 -14.55 -31.35
CA ASN A 332 -43.64 -15.91 -30.80
C ASN A 332 -42.78 -15.97 -29.52
N SER A 333 -43.24 -16.75 -28.53
CA SER A 333 -42.41 -17.10 -27.37
C SER A 333 -41.29 -18.06 -27.76
N GLY A 334 -40.22 -18.13 -26.98
CA GLY A 334 -39.14 -19.10 -27.20
C GLY A 334 -39.60 -20.54 -26.92
N SER A 335 -38.88 -21.52 -27.44
CA SER A 335 -39.09 -22.92 -27.20
C SER A 335 -38.27 -23.45 -26.01
N ILE A 336 -38.71 -24.51 -25.36
CA ILE A 336 -37.94 -25.36 -24.46
C ILE A 336 -37.62 -26.65 -25.19
N SER A 337 -36.34 -27.02 -25.32
CA SER A 337 -35.90 -28.26 -25.96
C SER A 337 -35.03 -29.09 -25.00
N ILE A 338 -35.41 -30.31 -24.74
CA ILE A 338 -34.68 -31.29 -23.92
C ILE A 338 -34.34 -32.47 -24.81
N ARG A 339 -33.07 -32.81 -24.99
CA ARG A 339 -32.59 -33.88 -25.86
C ARG A 339 -31.49 -34.69 -25.22
N SER A 340 -31.39 -35.98 -25.51
CA SER A 340 -30.20 -36.79 -25.29
C SER A 340 -29.15 -36.49 -26.38
N GLY A 341 -27.89 -36.78 -26.10
CA GLY A 341 -26.84 -36.76 -27.12
C GLY A 341 -26.97 -37.94 -28.08
N ASP A 342 -26.40 -37.81 -29.28
CA ASP A 342 -26.32 -38.88 -30.26
C ASP A 342 -25.20 -39.86 -29.90
N SER A 343 -25.45 -41.16 -30.08
CA SER A 343 -24.45 -42.24 -29.99
C SER A 343 -24.06 -42.67 -31.42
N LYS A 344 -22.75 -42.80 -31.64
CA LYS A 344 -22.22 -43.45 -32.86
C LYS A 344 -21.86 -44.89 -32.59
#